data_273eb2f6171069249e3f8b58c343d79b
#
_entry.id   273eb2f6171069249e3f8b58c343d79b
#
_cell.length_a   1.000
_cell.length_b   1.000
_cell.length_c   1.000
_cell.angle_alpha   90.00
_cell.angle_beta   90.00
_cell.angle_gamma   90.00
#
_symmetry.space_group_name_H-M   'P 1'
#
loop_
_entity.id
_entity.type
_entity.pdbx_description
1 polymer ?
#
loop_
_entity_poly.entity_id
_entity_poly.type
_entity_poly.pdbx_seq_one_letter_code
_entity_poly.pdbx_strand_id
1 'polypeptide(L)'
;MGKNNKKYCNSQRFSRYIYLILRQKESNMTEEFQIRVLPQVAYNEANLKAYLAQEKGFDPETIYRVRVLKRSIDARHRDIYVNLKVRVYVNEFPQDDAYVKTEYQDVSNKPSVIVVGEGPGGLFASLKLIELGLRPVVLERGKNVRDRKLDMALITKTQEVDPESNYCFGEGGAGAYSDGKLYTRSKKRGPVDKILNVFCQHGASTSILADAHPHIGTDKLPRVIENMRNTILDCGGEVHFQTKMTSLILDGNKVVGVKAIDNRNAISLTREFFGPVILATGHSARDVYRYLADANIEMEAKGIAVGVRLEHPSHLIDQIQYHNKNGKGKYLPTAEYSFVTQAQGRGVYSFCMCPGGFVIPSATGPEQTVTNGMSPANRGTQWSNSGMVVQLNPEDVEGDDLLRIMHYQEKLEHDTWLQGNRKQTAPAQRMADFVNNRLSYDLPKASYAPGLISSPLHFWMPSFITKRLQEAFKTFGKQAHGFLTNEAVMIASETRTSSPVRILRNRENLMHIRLEGLFPCAEGAGYAGGIVSAGIDGERCAEMASAYLEQI
;
A
#
# COMPACT_ATOMS: atom_id res chain seq x y z
N MET A 1 -86.10 -15.18 -0.10
CA MET A 1 -84.85 -15.65 0.57
C MET A 1 -83.90 -16.16 -0.48
N GLY A 2 -82.75 -15.52 -0.68
CA GLY A 2 -81.73 -16.03 -1.62
C GLY A 2 -80.92 -15.01 -2.34
N LYS A 3 -80.33 -13.96 -1.66
CA LYS A 3 -79.36 -13.02 -2.31
C LYS A 3 -78.16 -12.64 -1.41
N ASN A 4 -77.94 -13.25 -0.26
CA ASN A 4 -76.85 -12.85 0.66
C ASN A 4 -75.61 -13.80 0.71
N ASN A 5 -75.59 -14.94 0.01
CA ASN A 5 -74.53 -15.92 0.13
C ASN A 5 -73.41 -15.79 -0.89
N LYS A 6 -73.52 -14.89 -1.92
CA LYS A 6 -72.44 -14.71 -2.91
C LYS A 6 -71.40 -13.65 -2.55
N LYS A 7 -71.69 -12.71 -1.65
CA LYS A 7 -70.72 -11.68 -1.22
C LYS A 7 -69.68 -12.16 -0.20
N TYR A 8 -70.05 -13.13 0.65
CA TYR A 8 -69.14 -13.70 1.67
C TYR A 8 -68.06 -14.63 1.08
N CYS A 9 -68.37 -15.33 -0.03
CA CYS A 9 -67.43 -16.25 -0.67
C CYS A 9 -66.30 -15.54 -1.44
N ASN A 10 -66.54 -14.32 -1.95
CA ASN A 10 -65.53 -13.53 -2.65
C ASN A 10 -64.56 -12.82 -1.69
N SER A 11 -64.98 -12.40 -0.52
CA SER A 11 -64.10 -11.76 0.46
C SER A 11 -63.10 -12.75 1.08
N GLN A 12 -63.53 -13.99 1.33
CA GLN A 12 -62.62 -15.05 1.82
C GLN A 12 -61.62 -15.54 0.74
N ARG A 13 -62.02 -15.58 -0.54
CA ARG A 13 -61.09 -15.87 -1.64
C ARG A 13 -60.09 -14.72 -1.85
N PHE A 14 -60.53 -13.48 -1.74
CA PHE A 14 -59.65 -12.30 -1.88
C PHE A 14 -58.68 -12.19 -0.68
N SER A 15 -59.17 -12.46 0.54
CA SER A 15 -58.34 -12.54 1.75
C SER A 15 -57.34 -13.70 1.69
N ARG A 16 -57.77 -14.86 1.17
CA ARG A 16 -56.89 -16.02 0.95
C ARG A 16 -55.86 -15.79 -0.17
N TYR A 17 -56.21 -15.02 -1.20
CA TYR A 17 -55.30 -14.64 -2.30
C TYR A 17 -54.30 -13.60 -1.81
N ILE A 18 -54.70 -12.63 -1.02
CA ILE A 18 -53.81 -11.66 -0.37
C ILE A 18 -52.91 -12.38 0.65
N TYR A 19 -53.45 -13.33 1.41
CA TYR A 19 -52.67 -14.14 2.36
C TYR A 19 -51.66 -15.06 1.64
N LEU A 20 -52.01 -15.61 0.48
CA LEU A 20 -51.09 -16.38 -0.38
C LEU A 20 -50.04 -15.51 -1.06
N ILE A 21 -50.39 -14.29 -1.49
CA ILE A 21 -49.42 -13.31 -2.02
C ILE A 21 -48.50 -12.82 -0.92
N LEU A 22 -49.01 -12.60 0.30
CA LEU A 22 -48.21 -12.27 1.48
C LEU A 22 -47.32 -13.45 1.92
N ARG A 23 -47.83 -14.69 1.82
CA ARG A 23 -47.06 -15.90 2.14
C ARG A 23 -45.99 -16.24 1.07
N GLN A 24 -46.16 -15.84 -0.18
CA GLN A 24 -45.09 -15.92 -1.21
C GLN A 24 -43.94 -14.95 -0.93
N LYS A 25 -44.11 -13.95 -0.04
CA LYS A 25 -43.03 -13.05 0.43
C LYS A 25 -42.22 -13.62 1.61
N GLU A 26 -42.55 -14.79 2.12
CA GLU A 26 -41.86 -15.44 3.23
C GLU A 26 -40.80 -16.47 2.82
N SER A 27 -40.50 -16.63 1.52
CA SER A 27 -39.41 -17.53 1.10
C SER A 27 -38.05 -16.89 1.38
N ASN A 28 -37.14 -17.69 1.89
CA ASN A 28 -35.71 -17.32 1.98
C ASN A 28 -35.22 -16.88 0.59
N MET A 29 -34.59 -15.73 0.51
CA MET A 29 -34.16 -15.16 -0.77
C MET A 29 -32.87 -14.39 -0.61
N THR A 30 -31.93 -14.70 -1.48
CA THR A 30 -30.69 -13.92 -1.62
C THR A 30 -30.65 -13.33 -3.02
N GLU A 31 -30.60 -11.99 -3.12
CA GLU A 31 -30.53 -11.28 -4.39
C GLU A 31 -29.44 -10.21 -4.44
N GLU A 32 -28.92 -9.95 -5.65
CA GLU A 32 -27.92 -8.93 -5.88
C GLU A 32 -28.51 -7.74 -6.65
N PHE A 33 -28.23 -6.52 -6.15
CA PHE A 33 -28.66 -5.29 -6.79
C PHE A 33 -27.49 -4.36 -7.07
N GLN A 34 -27.59 -3.65 -8.19
CA GLN A 34 -26.77 -2.48 -8.47
C GLN A 34 -27.63 -1.24 -8.24
N ILE A 35 -27.14 -0.34 -7.39
CA ILE A 35 -27.85 0.88 -7.02
C ILE A 35 -26.90 2.07 -7.04
N ARG A 36 -27.46 3.25 -7.28
CA ARG A 36 -26.76 4.53 -7.21
C ARG A 36 -27.48 5.40 -6.21
N VAL A 37 -26.85 5.68 -5.08
CA VAL A 37 -27.47 6.32 -3.91
C VAL A 37 -26.67 7.51 -3.40
N LEU A 38 -27.29 8.33 -2.58
CA LEU A 38 -26.61 9.43 -1.89
C LEU A 38 -25.68 8.89 -0.79
N PRO A 39 -24.61 9.64 -0.42
CA PRO A 39 -23.64 9.20 0.59
C PRO A 39 -24.26 8.79 1.93
N GLN A 40 -25.29 9.49 2.42
CA GLN A 40 -25.97 9.14 3.67
C GLN A 40 -26.68 7.78 3.64
N VAL A 41 -27.02 7.28 2.46
CA VAL A 41 -27.56 5.93 2.27
C VAL A 41 -26.42 4.92 2.18
N ALA A 42 -25.39 5.21 1.39
CA ALA A 42 -24.29 4.29 1.11
C ALA A 42 -23.41 3.98 2.34
N TYR A 43 -23.24 4.94 3.24
CA TYR A 43 -22.36 4.84 4.41
C TYR A 43 -23.10 4.70 5.75
N ASN A 44 -24.39 4.37 5.70
CA ASN A 44 -25.20 4.06 6.89
C ASN A 44 -26.02 2.79 6.63
N GLU A 45 -25.76 1.74 7.40
CA GLU A 45 -26.38 0.42 7.20
C GLU A 45 -27.91 0.47 7.35
N ALA A 46 -28.41 1.22 8.33
CA ALA A 46 -29.85 1.36 8.55
C ALA A 46 -30.53 2.10 7.38
N ASN A 47 -29.91 3.18 6.89
CA ASN A 47 -30.45 3.92 5.75
C ASN A 47 -30.39 3.09 4.46
N LEU A 48 -29.35 2.28 4.26
CA LEU A 48 -29.22 1.38 3.12
C LEU A 48 -30.30 0.29 3.16
N LYS A 49 -30.51 -0.30 4.32
CA LYS A 49 -31.58 -1.30 4.55
C LYS A 49 -32.96 -0.70 4.24
N ALA A 50 -33.26 0.49 4.79
CA ALA A 50 -34.53 1.18 4.57
C ALA A 50 -34.74 1.55 3.08
N TYR A 51 -33.69 2.04 2.41
CA TYR A 51 -33.74 2.33 0.98
C TYR A 51 -34.05 1.10 0.14
N LEU A 52 -33.36 -0.03 0.41
CA LEU A 52 -33.59 -1.29 -0.31
C LEU A 52 -34.98 -1.85 -0.05
N ALA A 53 -35.48 -1.77 1.18
CA ALA A 53 -36.83 -2.17 1.52
C ALA A 53 -37.85 -1.39 0.70
N GLN A 54 -37.72 -0.08 0.64
CA GLN A 54 -38.63 0.81 -0.11
C GLN A 54 -38.54 0.58 -1.62
N GLU A 55 -37.33 0.58 -2.19
CA GLU A 55 -37.12 0.48 -3.64
C GLU A 55 -37.42 -0.90 -4.22
N LYS A 56 -37.23 -1.97 -3.45
CA LYS A 56 -37.42 -3.36 -3.90
C LYS A 56 -38.68 -4.00 -3.35
N GLY A 57 -39.42 -3.27 -2.51
CA GLY A 57 -40.69 -3.74 -1.95
C GLY A 57 -40.55 -4.86 -0.92
N PHE A 58 -39.41 -4.91 -0.19
CA PHE A 58 -39.22 -5.83 0.92
C PHE A 58 -39.81 -5.26 2.20
N ASP A 59 -40.26 -6.13 3.09
CA ASP A 59 -40.52 -5.74 4.49
C ASP A 59 -39.17 -5.51 5.18
N PRO A 60 -38.89 -4.31 5.78
CA PRO A 60 -37.66 -4.04 6.48
C PRO A 60 -37.27 -5.07 7.54
N GLU A 61 -38.23 -5.66 8.21
CA GLU A 61 -38.00 -6.67 9.26
C GLU A 61 -37.48 -7.99 8.68
N THR A 62 -37.77 -8.28 7.43
CA THR A 62 -37.34 -9.51 6.75
C THR A 62 -35.93 -9.43 6.19
N ILE A 63 -35.34 -8.24 6.04
CA ILE A 63 -33.97 -8.09 5.60
C ILE A 63 -33.01 -8.34 6.78
N TYR A 64 -32.40 -9.51 6.83
CA TYR A 64 -31.51 -9.88 7.94
C TYR A 64 -30.11 -9.27 7.76
N ARG A 65 -29.60 -9.24 6.51
CA ARG A 65 -28.29 -8.68 6.20
C ARG A 65 -28.26 -8.01 4.83
N VAL A 66 -27.49 -6.94 4.72
CA VAL A 66 -27.05 -6.35 3.44
C VAL A 66 -25.52 -6.43 3.38
N ARG A 67 -24.99 -7.14 2.40
CA ARG A 67 -23.54 -7.20 2.15
C ARG A 67 -23.19 -6.32 0.96
N VAL A 68 -22.34 -5.34 1.17
CA VAL A 68 -21.80 -4.53 0.07
C VAL A 68 -20.71 -5.33 -0.64
N LEU A 69 -20.90 -5.60 -1.93
CA LEU A 69 -19.98 -6.35 -2.77
C LEU A 69 -19.05 -5.44 -3.58
N LYS A 70 -19.52 -4.24 -3.94
CA LYS A 70 -18.70 -3.18 -4.57
C LYS A 70 -19.20 -1.82 -4.13
N ARG A 71 -18.26 -0.90 -3.94
CA ARG A 71 -18.54 0.50 -3.59
C ARG A 71 -17.57 1.43 -4.31
N SER A 72 -18.10 2.44 -4.99
CA SER A 72 -17.29 3.50 -5.60
C SER A 72 -18.02 4.84 -5.54
N ILE A 73 -17.26 5.92 -5.35
CA ILE A 73 -17.79 7.29 -5.30
C ILE A 73 -17.77 7.88 -6.70
N ASP A 74 -18.87 8.50 -7.10
CA ASP A 74 -18.99 9.29 -8.32
C ASP A 74 -19.13 10.77 -7.94
N ALA A 75 -17.99 11.48 -7.95
CA ALA A 75 -17.87 12.91 -7.62
C ALA A 75 -17.65 13.78 -8.86
N ARG A 76 -18.00 13.32 -10.06
CA ARG A 76 -17.82 14.07 -11.32
C ARG A 76 -18.80 15.23 -11.49
N HIS A 77 -19.88 15.24 -10.74
CA HIS A 77 -20.94 16.23 -10.79
C HIS A 77 -21.10 16.92 -9.41
N ARG A 78 -21.87 17.99 -9.38
CA ARG A 78 -22.16 18.75 -8.15
C ARG A 78 -22.80 17.85 -7.08
N ASP A 79 -23.73 17.00 -7.48
CA ASP A 79 -24.35 16.01 -6.59
C ASP A 79 -23.51 14.74 -6.62
N ILE A 80 -23.00 14.36 -5.45
CA ILE A 80 -22.15 13.19 -5.29
C ILE A 80 -23.01 11.97 -5.04
N TYR A 81 -22.76 10.93 -5.80
CA TYR A 81 -23.39 9.63 -5.66
C TYR A 81 -22.38 8.55 -5.32
N VAL A 82 -22.88 7.49 -4.72
CA VAL A 82 -22.12 6.27 -4.48
C VAL A 82 -22.78 5.12 -5.24
N ASN A 83 -22.00 4.49 -6.11
CA ASN A 83 -22.43 3.29 -6.81
C ASN A 83 -22.13 2.08 -5.93
N LEU A 84 -23.15 1.27 -5.66
CA LEU A 84 -23.05 0.06 -4.87
C LEU A 84 -23.50 -1.14 -5.70
N LYS A 85 -22.81 -2.28 -5.51
CA LYS A 85 -23.34 -3.60 -5.76
C LYS A 85 -23.55 -4.25 -4.39
N VAL A 86 -24.78 -4.65 -4.08
CA VAL A 86 -25.15 -5.21 -2.79
C VAL A 86 -25.80 -6.58 -2.95
N ARG A 87 -25.60 -7.46 -1.97
CA ARG A 87 -26.34 -8.70 -1.81
C ARG A 87 -27.24 -8.58 -0.58
N VAL A 88 -28.54 -8.81 -0.77
CA VAL A 88 -29.58 -8.70 0.26
C VAL A 88 -30.03 -10.09 0.63
N TYR A 89 -30.05 -10.38 1.94
CA TYR A 89 -30.50 -11.64 2.51
C TYR A 89 -31.84 -11.39 3.19
N VAL A 90 -32.90 -12.00 2.65
CA VAL A 90 -34.30 -11.86 3.12
C VAL A 90 -34.73 -13.16 3.76
N ASN A 91 -35.17 -13.11 5.03
CA ASN A 91 -35.54 -14.25 5.88
C ASN A 91 -34.46 -15.33 6.04
N GLU A 92 -33.22 -15.03 5.70
CA GLU A 92 -32.09 -15.94 5.87
C GLU A 92 -30.82 -15.20 6.25
N PHE A 93 -29.91 -15.86 6.97
CA PHE A 93 -28.57 -15.37 7.23
C PHE A 93 -27.61 -15.82 6.12
N PRO A 94 -26.53 -15.05 5.87
CA PRO A 94 -25.48 -15.51 4.98
C PRO A 94 -24.98 -16.90 5.35
N GLN A 95 -24.97 -17.82 4.39
CA GLN A 95 -24.40 -19.17 4.55
C GLN A 95 -22.92 -19.21 4.17
N ASP A 96 -22.47 -18.21 3.40
CA ASP A 96 -21.10 -18.08 2.92
C ASP A 96 -20.25 -17.22 3.87
N ASP A 97 -18.99 -17.55 3.98
CA ASP A 97 -18.01 -16.72 4.69
C ASP A 97 -17.89 -15.33 4.03
N ALA A 98 -17.54 -14.32 4.83
CA ALA A 98 -17.36 -12.97 4.34
C ALA A 98 -16.13 -12.84 3.43
N TYR A 99 -15.19 -13.78 3.47
CA TYR A 99 -13.98 -13.88 2.65
C TYR A 99 -13.64 -15.36 2.43
N VAL A 100 -12.83 -15.62 1.40
CA VAL A 100 -12.33 -16.98 1.08
C VAL A 100 -11.12 -17.27 1.96
N LYS A 101 -11.16 -18.37 2.69
CA LYS A 101 -10.03 -18.82 3.52
C LYS A 101 -8.99 -19.58 2.68
N THR A 102 -7.73 -19.41 3.06
CA THR A 102 -6.61 -20.22 2.57
C THR A 102 -6.23 -21.22 3.66
N GLU A 103 -6.11 -22.48 3.28
CA GLU A 103 -5.68 -23.54 4.20
C GLU A 103 -4.15 -23.57 4.27
N TYR A 104 -3.63 -23.64 5.48
CA TYR A 104 -2.19 -23.74 5.77
C TYR A 104 -1.91 -25.07 6.48
N GLN A 105 -0.83 -25.73 6.09
CA GLN A 105 -0.47 -27.04 6.62
C GLN A 105 0.78 -26.95 7.52
N ASP A 106 1.01 -27.98 8.35
CA ASP A 106 2.24 -28.11 9.13
C ASP A 106 3.43 -28.42 8.20
N VAL A 107 4.44 -27.57 8.25
CA VAL A 107 5.65 -27.67 7.42
C VAL A 107 6.93 -27.84 8.25
N SER A 108 6.82 -28.15 9.55
CA SER A 108 7.95 -28.26 10.49
C SER A 108 9.10 -29.16 9.99
N ASN A 109 8.76 -30.25 9.28
CA ASN A 109 9.71 -31.24 8.78
C ASN A 109 9.79 -31.26 7.23
N LYS A 110 9.43 -30.17 6.57
CA LYS A 110 9.43 -30.06 5.11
C LYS A 110 10.71 -29.37 4.60
N PRO A 111 11.03 -29.54 3.30
CA PRO A 111 12.15 -28.83 2.69
C PRO A 111 12.02 -27.33 2.89
N SER A 112 13.16 -26.66 3.15
CA SER A 112 13.16 -25.22 3.44
C SER A 112 13.46 -24.37 2.21
N VAL A 113 12.83 -23.20 2.18
CA VAL A 113 13.11 -22.10 1.23
C VAL A 113 13.46 -20.87 2.06
N ILE A 114 14.59 -20.24 1.74
CA ILE A 114 15.04 -19.03 2.41
C ILE A 114 14.30 -17.82 1.81
N VAL A 115 13.70 -17.01 2.67
CA VAL A 115 13.02 -15.76 2.27
C VAL A 115 13.77 -14.59 2.90
N VAL A 116 14.44 -13.77 2.09
CA VAL A 116 15.18 -12.61 2.57
C VAL A 116 14.33 -11.36 2.49
N GLY A 117 13.95 -10.84 3.65
CA GLY A 117 13.06 -9.69 3.83
C GLY A 117 11.61 -10.08 4.14
N GLU A 118 11.05 -9.49 5.19
CA GLU A 118 9.68 -9.74 5.67
C GLU A 118 8.73 -8.58 5.31
N GLY A 119 8.96 -7.94 4.17
CA GLY A 119 8.00 -7.03 3.53
C GLY A 119 6.83 -7.79 2.89
N PRO A 120 5.90 -7.09 2.20
CA PRO A 120 4.74 -7.75 1.58
C PRO A 120 5.12 -8.90 0.64
N GLY A 121 6.21 -8.77 -0.12
CA GLY A 121 6.70 -9.86 -0.99
C GLY A 121 7.10 -11.10 -0.20
N GLY A 122 7.90 -10.94 0.87
CA GLY A 122 8.36 -12.04 1.70
C GLY A 122 7.24 -12.69 2.52
N LEU A 123 6.33 -11.89 3.12
CA LEU A 123 5.19 -12.41 3.88
C LEU A 123 4.29 -13.29 3.02
N PHE A 124 3.90 -12.83 1.83
CA PHE A 124 3.05 -13.60 0.94
C PHE A 124 3.78 -14.80 0.32
N ALA A 125 5.09 -14.67 0.04
CA ALA A 125 5.92 -15.82 -0.36
C ALA A 125 5.93 -16.90 0.73
N SER A 126 6.12 -16.52 2.00
CA SER A 126 6.18 -17.43 3.13
C SER A 126 4.85 -18.15 3.36
N LEU A 127 3.73 -17.44 3.33
CA LEU A 127 2.41 -18.06 3.44
C LEU A 127 2.11 -19.00 2.26
N LYS A 128 2.53 -18.62 1.04
CA LYS A 128 2.35 -19.47 -0.14
C LYS A 128 3.23 -20.72 -0.10
N LEU A 129 4.45 -20.63 0.43
CA LEU A 129 5.31 -21.80 0.66
C LEU A 129 4.63 -22.79 1.60
N ILE A 130 4.01 -22.33 2.69
CA ILE A 130 3.25 -23.16 3.62
C ILE A 130 2.06 -23.83 2.93
N GLU A 131 1.31 -23.08 2.11
CA GLU A 131 0.23 -23.62 1.28
C GLU A 131 0.72 -24.76 0.36
N LEU A 132 1.95 -24.64 -0.16
CA LEU A 132 2.59 -25.62 -1.03
C LEU A 132 3.32 -26.77 -0.27
N GLY A 133 3.31 -26.76 1.05
CA GLY A 133 3.98 -27.79 1.87
C GLY A 133 5.50 -27.63 1.98
N LEU A 134 5.99 -26.40 1.89
CA LEU A 134 7.40 -26.03 2.05
C LEU A 134 7.60 -25.14 3.26
N ARG A 135 8.74 -25.31 3.95
CA ARG A 135 9.06 -24.55 5.16
C ARG A 135 9.75 -23.24 4.82
N PRO A 136 9.13 -22.07 5.04
CA PRO A 136 9.80 -20.79 4.92
C PRO A 136 10.78 -20.58 6.09
N VAL A 137 12.00 -20.12 5.78
CA VAL A 137 12.97 -19.58 6.74
C VAL A 137 13.19 -18.11 6.39
N VAL A 138 12.54 -17.25 7.16
CA VAL A 138 12.50 -15.80 6.88
C VAL A 138 13.62 -15.09 7.62
N LEU A 139 14.39 -14.26 6.90
CA LEU A 139 15.45 -13.43 7.46
C LEU A 139 15.05 -11.96 7.31
N GLU A 140 14.81 -11.28 8.42
CA GLU A 140 14.50 -9.84 8.45
C GLU A 140 15.62 -9.08 9.19
N ARG A 141 16.17 -8.06 8.52
CA ARG A 141 17.27 -7.25 9.08
C ARG A 141 16.84 -6.40 10.27
N GLY A 142 15.61 -5.92 10.26
CA GLY A 142 15.05 -5.08 11.31
C GLY A 142 14.32 -5.87 12.40
N LYS A 143 13.59 -5.14 13.23
CA LYS A 143 12.83 -5.67 14.36
C LYS A 143 11.39 -6.00 13.97
N ASN A 144 10.68 -6.73 14.86
CA ASN A 144 9.24 -6.95 14.71
C ASN A 144 8.45 -5.63 14.80
N VAL A 145 7.19 -5.62 14.37
CA VAL A 145 6.37 -4.39 14.27
C VAL A 145 6.23 -3.64 15.59
N ARG A 146 6.28 -4.29 16.74
CA ARG A 146 6.15 -3.61 18.05
C ARG A 146 7.44 -2.90 18.42
N ASP A 147 8.57 -3.58 18.36
CA ASP A 147 9.88 -3.04 18.71
C ASP A 147 10.34 -1.97 17.72
N ARG A 148 10.11 -2.20 16.42
CA ARG A 148 10.35 -1.24 15.34
C ARG A 148 9.63 0.09 15.55
N LYS A 149 8.44 0.07 16.17
CA LYS A 149 7.69 1.29 16.49
C LYS A 149 8.47 2.21 17.45
N LEU A 150 9.27 1.63 18.36
CA LEU A 150 10.11 2.40 19.26
C LEU A 150 11.25 3.10 18.51
N ASP A 151 11.88 2.41 17.56
CA ASP A 151 12.97 2.99 16.74
C ASP A 151 12.45 4.15 15.88
N MET A 152 11.26 4.01 15.28
CA MET A 152 10.65 5.11 14.53
C MET A 152 10.29 6.31 15.40
N ALA A 153 9.90 6.09 16.68
CA ALA A 153 9.65 7.17 17.62
C ALA A 153 10.92 7.93 17.98
N LEU A 154 12.10 7.27 17.98
CA LEU A 154 13.39 7.92 18.20
C LEU A 154 13.74 8.88 17.06
N ILE A 155 13.46 8.53 15.81
CA ILE A 155 13.67 9.44 14.67
C ILE A 155 12.95 10.78 14.88
N THR A 156 11.75 10.74 15.45
CA THR A 156 11.00 11.97 15.76
C THR A 156 11.53 12.71 16.99
N LYS A 157 11.95 11.98 18.04
CA LYS A 157 12.34 12.58 19.34
C LYS A 157 13.78 13.04 19.38
N THR A 158 14.71 12.19 18.92
CA THR A 158 16.16 12.43 18.98
C THR A 158 16.75 12.74 17.60
N GLN A 159 15.98 12.57 16.55
CA GLN A 159 16.40 12.71 15.14
C GLN A 159 17.53 11.74 14.74
N GLU A 160 17.61 10.61 15.43
CA GLU A 160 18.53 9.51 15.14
C GLU A 160 17.82 8.43 14.33
N VAL A 161 18.50 7.90 13.32
CA VAL A 161 18.00 6.85 12.44
C VAL A 161 18.79 5.57 12.71
N ASP A 162 18.11 4.52 13.16
CA ASP A 162 18.69 3.18 13.19
C ASP A 162 18.76 2.64 11.75
N PRO A 163 19.96 2.36 11.19
CA PRO A 163 20.11 1.92 9.81
C PRO A 163 19.54 0.52 9.54
N GLU A 164 19.26 -0.27 10.57
CA GLU A 164 18.70 -1.61 10.42
C GLU A 164 17.21 -1.70 10.81
N SER A 165 16.67 -0.72 11.54
CA SER A 165 15.27 -0.72 11.99
C SER A 165 14.65 0.68 11.91
N ASN A 166 13.80 0.93 10.91
CA ASN A 166 13.26 2.25 10.60
C ASN A 166 11.96 2.14 9.79
N TYR A 167 11.49 3.19 9.11
CA TYR A 167 10.29 3.14 8.27
C TYR A 167 10.40 2.22 7.04
N CYS A 168 11.61 1.85 6.60
CA CYS A 168 11.82 0.97 5.44
C CYS A 168 12.15 -0.47 5.84
N PHE A 169 12.86 -0.67 6.95
CA PHE A 169 13.36 -1.97 7.43
C PHE A 169 12.65 -2.42 8.70
N GLY A 170 12.41 -3.71 8.79
CA GLY A 170 11.67 -4.39 9.84
C GLY A 170 10.42 -5.07 9.31
N GLU A 171 9.77 -5.86 10.15
CA GLU A 171 8.58 -6.65 9.85
C GLU A 171 7.51 -5.86 9.09
N GLY A 172 7.02 -6.40 7.98
CA GLY A 172 6.07 -5.76 7.09
C GLY A 172 6.68 -4.73 6.14
N GLY A 173 7.99 -4.47 6.20
CA GLY A 173 8.72 -3.54 5.33
C GLY A 173 8.19 -2.11 5.40
N ALA A 174 8.39 -1.33 4.33
CA ALA A 174 7.86 0.02 4.21
C ALA A 174 6.31 0.08 4.18
N GLY A 175 5.66 -1.05 3.85
CA GLY A 175 4.20 -1.17 3.81
C GLY A 175 3.53 -1.05 5.18
N ALA A 176 4.16 -1.56 6.25
CA ALA A 176 3.58 -1.65 7.59
C ALA A 176 3.12 -0.29 8.15
N TYR A 177 3.90 0.74 7.87
CA TYR A 177 3.67 2.11 8.36
C TYR A 177 3.42 3.08 7.19
N SER A 178 2.46 2.74 6.34
CA SER A 178 1.99 3.52 5.19
C SER A 178 0.48 3.78 5.29
N ASP A 179 -0.15 4.32 4.25
CA ASP A 179 -1.61 4.34 4.12
C ASP A 179 -2.19 2.91 3.97
N GLY A 180 -1.35 1.94 3.65
CA GLY A 180 -1.80 0.56 3.46
C GLY A 180 -2.71 0.40 2.25
N LYS A 181 -2.44 1.12 1.15
CA LYS A 181 -3.20 1.00 -0.10
C LYS A 181 -3.09 -0.39 -0.70
N LEU A 182 -4.23 -0.96 -1.03
CA LEU A 182 -4.37 -2.28 -1.62
C LEU A 182 -4.87 -2.20 -3.07
N TYR A 183 -4.85 -1.01 -3.66
CA TYR A 183 -5.22 -0.80 -5.05
C TYR A 183 -4.03 -1.03 -5.98
N THR A 184 -4.26 -1.77 -7.07
CA THR A 184 -3.30 -1.93 -8.18
C THR A 184 -3.98 -1.64 -9.51
N ARG A 185 -3.31 -0.88 -10.40
CA ARG A 185 -3.81 -0.60 -11.75
C ARG A 185 -3.69 -1.81 -12.68
N SER A 186 -2.78 -2.73 -12.39
CA SER A 186 -2.52 -3.91 -13.24
C SER A 186 -3.16 -5.16 -12.66
N LYS A 187 -4.25 -5.60 -13.26
CA LYS A 187 -4.88 -6.91 -12.98
C LYS A 187 -4.18 -8.08 -13.69
N LYS A 188 -3.22 -7.81 -14.58
CA LYS A 188 -2.55 -8.83 -15.40
C LYS A 188 -1.48 -9.62 -14.62
N ARG A 189 -1.12 -9.21 -13.41
CA ARG A 189 -0.01 -9.80 -12.64
C ARG A 189 -0.42 -11.03 -11.83
N GLY A 190 -1.70 -11.20 -11.51
CA GLY A 190 -2.20 -12.32 -10.72
C GLY A 190 -3.50 -11.98 -9.97
N PRO A 191 -4.01 -12.90 -9.14
CA PRO A 191 -5.30 -12.80 -8.47
C PRO A 191 -5.23 -11.81 -7.29
N VAL A 192 -5.62 -10.55 -7.54
CA VAL A 192 -5.72 -9.51 -6.48
C VAL A 192 -6.64 -9.95 -5.35
N ASP A 193 -7.76 -10.60 -5.68
CA ASP A 193 -8.77 -11.02 -4.71
C ASP A 193 -8.19 -12.00 -3.68
N LYS A 194 -7.26 -12.89 -4.05
CA LYS A 194 -6.59 -13.79 -3.12
C LYS A 194 -5.81 -13.00 -2.06
N ILE A 195 -5.01 -12.02 -2.48
CA ILE A 195 -4.23 -11.18 -1.56
C ILE A 195 -5.14 -10.46 -0.55
N LEU A 196 -6.28 -9.90 -1.02
CA LEU A 196 -7.25 -9.24 -0.16
C LEU A 196 -7.91 -10.21 0.82
N ASN A 197 -8.26 -11.42 0.38
CA ASN A 197 -8.82 -12.46 1.25
C ASN A 197 -7.83 -12.91 2.34
N VAL A 198 -6.54 -13.07 1.99
CA VAL A 198 -5.48 -13.38 2.97
C VAL A 198 -5.37 -12.27 4.01
N PHE A 199 -5.43 -11.00 3.64
CA PHE A 199 -5.48 -9.90 4.61
C PHE A 199 -6.73 -9.98 5.51
N CYS A 200 -7.91 -10.29 4.96
CA CYS A 200 -9.13 -10.48 5.76
C CYS A 200 -8.99 -11.64 6.74
N GLN A 201 -8.42 -12.77 6.31
CA GLN A 201 -8.16 -13.94 7.15
C GLN A 201 -7.25 -13.60 8.34
N HIS A 202 -6.34 -12.63 8.17
CA HIS A 202 -5.42 -12.17 9.21
C HIS A 202 -5.92 -10.93 9.97
N GLY A 203 -7.21 -10.57 9.82
CA GLY A 203 -7.88 -9.56 10.64
C GLY A 203 -8.07 -8.19 9.99
N ALA A 204 -7.83 -8.04 8.70
CA ALA A 204 -8.26 -6.84 8.00
C ALA A 204 -9.78 -6.79 7.83
N SER A 205 -10.34 -5.59 7.73
CA SER A 205 -11.77 -5.42 7.48
C SER A 205 -12.18 -5.98 6.13
N THR A 206 -13.30 -6.70 6.08
CA THR A 206 -13.88 -7.20 4.82
C THR A 206 -14.33 -6.09 3.86
N SER A 207 -14.40 -4.83 4.31
CA SER A 207 -14.65 -3.68 3.44
C SER A 207 -13.62 -3.53 2.32
N ILE A 208 -12.37 -4.01 2.52
CA ILE A 208 -11.33 -4.00 1.50
C ILE A 208 -11.67 -4.83 0.26
N LEU A 209 -12.57 -5.81 0.40
CA LEU A 209 -13.07 -6.62 -0.72
C LEU A 209 -14.09 -5.87 -1.57
N ALA A 210 -14.74 -4.86 -1.00
CA ALA A 210 -15.82 -4.12 -1.64
C ALA A 210 -15.39 -2.75 -2.20
N ASP A 211 -14.46 -2.08 -1.54
CA ASP A 211 -14.06 -0.71 -1.89
C ASP A 211 -13.25 -0.66 -3.20
N ALA A 212 -13.54 0.33 -4.04
CA ALA A 212 -12.80 0.54 -5.29
C ALA A 212 -11.33 0.93 -5.04
N HIS A 213 -11.06 1.65 -3.94
CA HIS A 213 -9.72 2.02 -3.48
C HIS A 213 -9.49 1.53 -2.05
N PRO A 214 -9.30 0.20 -1.86
CA PRO A 214 -9.17 -0.37 -0.54
C PRO A 214 -7.86 0.04 0.14
N HIS A 215 -7.92 0.22 1.47
CA HIS A 215 -6.76 0.49 2.31
C HIS A 215 -7.00 -0.10 3.72
N ILE A 216 -5.93 -0.29 4.48
CA ILE A 216 -6.02 -0.80 5.86
C ILE A 216 -5.70 0.29 6.88
N GLY A 217 -4.68 1.11 6.62
CA GLY A 217 -4.21 2.17 7.50
C GLY A 217 -3.10 1.74 8.46
N THR A 218 -2.24 2.71 8.80
CA THR A 218 -1.02 2.49 9.60
C THR A 218 -1.27 2.06 11.04
N ASP A 219 -2.46 2.29 11.57
CA ASP A 219 -2.89 1.88 12.92
C ASP A 219 -3.41 0.43 12.98
N LYS A 220 -3.83 -0.15 11.85
CA LYS A 220 -4.40 -1.50 11.75
C LYS A 220 -3.43 -2.52 11.14
N LEU A 221 -2.70 -2.11 10.11
CA LEU A 221 -1.85 -2.99 9.32
C LEU A 221 -0.78 -3.72 10.14
N PRO A 222 -0.11 -3.11 11.15
CA PRO A 222 0.85 -3.82 11.98
C PRO A 222 0.30 -5.08 12.67
N ARG A 223 -0.95 -5.03 13.14
CA ARG A 223 -1.60 -6.20 13.76
C ARG A 223 -1.91 -7.30 12.74
N VAL A 224 -2.31 -6.92 11.54
CA VAL A 224 -2.56 -7.87 10.45
C VAL A 224 -1.27 -8.59 10.08
N ILE A 225 -0.16 -7.85 9.98
CA ILE A 225 1.18 -8.39 9.70
C ILE A 225 1.62 -9.33 10.82
N GLU A 226 1.45 -8.96 12.09
CA GLU A 226 1.73 -9.81 13.24
C GLU A 226 0.95 -11.13 13.18
N ASN A 227 -0.34 -11.09 12.80
CA ASN A 227 -1.15 -12.30 12.63
C ASN A 227 -0.65 -13.17 11.47
N MET A 228 -0.18 -12.57 10.37
CA MET A 228 0.45 -13.33 9.26
C MET A 228 1.73 -14.04 9.73
N ARG A 229 2.61 -13.36 10.47
CA ARG A 229 3.79 -13.97 11.08
C ARG A 229 3.41 -15.12 12.01
N ASN A 230 2.42 -14.93 12.88
CA ASN A 230 1.98 -15.98 13.80
C ASN A 230 1.53 -17.23 13.03
N THR A 231 0.79 -17.08 11.93
CA THR A 231 0.45 -18.21 11.04
C THR A 231 1.69 -18.90 10.50
N ILE A 232 2.73 -18.14 10.08
CA ILE A 232 4.00 -18.74 9.61
C ILE A 232 4.64 -19.58 10.72
N LEU A 233 4.72 -19.06 11.94
CA LEU A 233 5.32 -19.74 13.08
C LEU A 233 4.48 -20.96 13.53
N ASP A 234 3.17 -20.80 13.62
CA ASP A 234 2.23 -21.85 14.05
C ASP A 234 2.24 -23.05 13.08
N CYS A 235 2.55 -22.82 11.81
CA CYS A 235 2.70 -23.85 10.79
C CYS A 235 4.11 -24.47 10.72
N GLY A 236 5.05 -24.06 11.60
CA GLY A 236 6.41 -24.61 11.64
C GLY A 236 7.42 -23.91 10.73
N GLY A 237 7.10 -22.74 10.18
CA GLY A 237 8.06 -21.85 9.55
C GLY A 237 8.93 -21.13 10.58
N GLU A 238 9.98 -20.45 10.12
CA GLU A 238 10.91 -19.71 10.97
C GLU A 238 10.96 -18.24 10.56
N VAL A 239 11.05 -17.35 11.57
CA VAL A 239 11.27 -15.90 11.35
C VAL A 239 12.42 -15.42 12.24
N HIS A 240 13.48 -14.94 11.61
CA HIS A 240 14.69 -14.44 12.27
C HIS A 240 14.79 -12.93 12.10
N PHE A 241 14.40 -12.19 13.13
CA PHE A 241 14.58 -10.72 13.18
C PHE A 241 16.04 -10.36 13.48
N GLN A 242 16.41 -9.11 13.17
CA GLN A 242 17.76 -8.57 13.36
C GLN A 242 18.82 -9.48 12.71
N THR A 243 18.43 -10.17 11.63
CA THR A 243 19.25 -11.13 10.90
C THR A 243 19.40 -10.64 9.47
N LYS A 244 20.53 -10.00 9.20
CA LYS A 244 20.84 -9.32 7.94
C LYS A 244 21.62 -10.22 7.00
N MET A 245 21.06 -10.53 5.83
CA MET A 245 21.80 -11.18 4.75
C MET A 245 23.02 -10.34 4.34
N THR A 246 24.15 -10.98 4.18
CA THR A 246 25.42 -10.36 3.73
C THR A 246 25.91 -10.87 2.38
N SER A 247 25.67 -12.14 2.07
CA SER A 247 26.04 -12.73 0.79
C SER A 247 25.24 -13.98 0.46
N LEU A 248 25.25 -14.38 -0.80
CA LEU A 248 24.79 -15.68 -1.26
C LEU A 248 25.86 -16.76 -1.01
N ILE A 249 25.44 -18.00 -0.80
CA ILE A 249 26.32 -19.17 -0.82
C ILE A 249 26.12 -19.85 -2.16
N LEU A 250 27.22 -19.95 -2.93
CA LEU A 250 27.19 -20.46 -4.30
C LEU A 250 27.92 -21.80 -4.39
N ASP A 251 27.34 -22.73 -5.15
CA ASP A 251 27.98 -23.94 -5.68
C ASP A 251 27.93 -23.86 -7.22
N GLY A 252 29.00 -23.41 -7.82
CA GLY A 252 29.02 -23.04 -9.23
C GLY A 252 28.00 -21.93 -9.54
N ASN A 253 27.04 -22.23 -10.41
CA ASN A 253 25.92 -21.32 -10.74
C ASN A 253 24.66 -21.56 -9.90
N LYS A 254 24.72 -22.41 -8.87
CA LYS A 254 23.59 -22.64 -7.97
C LYS A 254 23.71 -21.84 -6.71
N VAL A 255 22.65 -21.16 -6.34
CA VAL A 255 22.49 -20.57 -5.00
C VAL A 255 21.99 -21.68 -4.08
N VAL A 256 22.83 -22.06 -3.12
CA VAL A 256 22.52 -23.10 -2.14
C VAL A 256 22.16 -22.55 -0.77
N GLY A 257 22.23 -21.24 -0.60
CA GLY A 257 21.86 -20.57 0.65
C GLY A 257 22.34 -19.13 0.75
N VAL A 258 22.31 -18.60 1.97
CA VAL A 258 22.78 -17.25 2.30
C VAL A 258 23.62 -17.25 3.56
N LYS A 259 24.59 -16.32 3.64
CA LYS A 259 25.23 -15.90 4.89
C LYS A 259 24.50 -14.68 5.43
N ALA A 260 24.32 -14.67 6.74
CA ALA A 260 23.68 -13.55 7.43
C ALA A 260 24.39 -13.23 8.74
N ILE A 261 24.31 -11.96 9.15
CA ILE A 261 24.75 -11.52 10.47
C ILE A 261 23.54 -11.44 11.39
N ASP A 262 23.60 -12.15 12.48
CA ASP A 262 22.62 -12.13 13.57
C ASP A 262 23.05 -11.10 14.62
N ASN A 263 22.30 -10.02 14.73
CA ASN A 263 22.56 -8.87 15.60
C ASN A 263 21.68 -8.86 16.87
N ARG A 264 21.01 -9.96 17.21
CA ARG A 264 20.13 -10.03 18.39
C ARG A 264 20.88 -9.95 19.71
N ASN A 265 22.16 -10.30 19.70
CA ASN A 265 23.05 -10.28 20.87
C ASN A 265 24.09 -9.17 20.76
N ALA A 266 24.72 -8.83 21.87
CA ALA A 266 25.79 -7.83 21.92
C ALA A 266 26.99 -8.17 20.99
N ILE A 267 27.18 -9.46 20.68
CA ILE A 267 28.19 -9.93 19.73
C ILE A 267 27.44 -10.44 18.51
N SER A 268 27.71 -9.83 17.35
CA SER A 268 27.17 -10.26 16.07
C SER A 268 27.74 -11.62 15.66
N LEU A 269 26.88 -12.53 15.27
CA LEU A 269 27.25 -13.88 14.84
C LEU A 269 26.95 -14.06 13.35
N THR A 270 27.93 -14.58 12.60
CA THR A 270 27.68 -15.03 11.22
C THR A 270 26.99 -16.39 11.26
N ARG A 271 25.86 -16.48 10.55
CA ARG A 271 25.08 -17.72 10.39
C ARG A 271 24.94 -18.05 8.91
N GLU A 272 24.81 -19.33 8.61
CA GLU A 272 24.51 -19.82 7.26
C GLU A 272 23.14 -20.48 7.25
N PHE A 273 22.37 -20.23 6.20
CA PHE A 273 21.04 -20.80 5.98
C PHE A 273 21.03 -21.42 4.59
N PHE A 274 20.59 -22.67 4.49
CA PHE A 274 20.68 -23.46 3.26
C PHE A 274 19.30 -23.71 2.65
N GLY A 275 19.23 -23.59 1.32
CA GLY A 275 18.03 -23.76 0.49
C GLY A 275 17.99 -22.77 -0.66
N PRO A 276 17.05 -22.90 -1.61
CA PRO A 276 16.79 -21.88 -2.62
C PRO A 276 16.34 -20.57 -1.96
N VAL A 277 16.61 -19.44 -2.62
CA VAL A 277 16.50 -18.10 -2.03
C VAL A 277 15.49 -17.23 -2.78
N ILE A 278 14.45 -16.78 -2.09
CA ILE A 278 13.56 -15.70 -2.54
C ILE A 278 14.09 -14.38 -1.98
N LEU A 279 14.60 -13.51 -2.85
CA LEU A 279 15.23 -12.24 -2.48
C LEU A 279 14.21 -11.10 -2.53
N ALA A 280 13.57 -10.79 -1.39
CA ALA A 280 12.46 -9.83 -1.24
C ALA A 280 12.82 -8.61 -0.37
N THR A 281 14.03 -8.07 -0.51
CA THR A 281 14.67 -7.09 0.39
C THR A 281 14.09 -5.67 0.34
N GLY A 282 13.16 -5.37 -0.58
CA GLY A 282 12.64 -4.02 -0.79
C GLY A 282 13.65 -3.09 -1.49
N HIS A 283 13.17 -1.93 -1.94
CA HIS A 283 13.98 -1.02 -2.77
C HIS A 283 14.94 -0.11 -2.00
N SER A 284 14.92 -0.14 -0.66
CA SER A 284 15.81 0.67 0.18
C SER A 284 17.07 -0.06 0.66
N ALA A 285 17.18 -1.36 0.40
CA ALA A 285 18.34 -2.19 0.78
C ALA A 285 19.50 -1.98 -0.19
N ARG A 286 20.10 -0.80 -0.16
CA ARG A 286 21.18 -0.37 -1.07
C ARG A 286 22.46 -1.16 -0.91
N ASP A 287 22.73 -1.66 0.28
CA ASP A 287 23.83 -2.57 0.58
C ASP A 287 23.72 -3.89 -0.22
N VAL A 288 22.49 -4.40 -0.40
CA VAL A 288 22.25 -5.57 -1.24
C VAL A 288 22.58 -5.26 -2.71
N TYR A 289 22.18 -4.10 -3.23
CA TYR A 289 22.51 -3.72 -4.62
C TYR A 289 24.01 -3.58 -4.84
N ARG A 290 24.75 -2.98 -3.89
CA ARG A 290 26.21 -2.92 -3.94
C ARG A 290 26.83 -4.31 -3.93
N TYR A 291 26.39 -5.15 -3.00
CA TYR A 291 26.85 -6.54 -2.94
C TYR A 291 26.63 -7.28 -4.29
N LEU A 292 25.44 -7.17 -4.87
CA LEU A 292 25.13 -7.83 -6.14
C LEU A 292 25.98 -7.28 -7.29
N ALA A 293 26.22 -5.96 -7.33
CA ALA A 293 27.10 -5.33 -8.32
C ALA A 293 28.55 -5.80 -8.17
N ASP A 294 29.10 -5.79 -6.94
CA ASP A 294 30.47 -6.23 -6.63
C ASP A 294 30.69 -7.72 -6.94
N ALA A 295 29.63 -8.55 -6.76
CA ALA A 295 29.62 -9.96 -7.09
C ALA A 295 29.35 -10.25 -8.59
N ASN A 296 29.22 -9.22 -9.43
CA ASN A 296 28.87 -9.32 -10.84
C ASN A 296 27.60 -10.15 -11.10
N ILE A 297 26.56 -9.94 -10.25
CA ILE A 297 25.25 -10.53 -10.43
C ILE A 297 24.39 -9.58 -11.28
N GLU A 298 23.82 -10.09 -12.34
CA GLU A 298 23.23 -9.32 -13.42
C GLU A 298 22.03 -8.48 -12.98
N MET A 299 22.18 -7.18 -13.13
CA MET A 299 21.16 -6.16 -12.88
C MET A 299 21.19 -5.13 -14.02
N GLU A 300 20.15 -4.32 -14.11
CA GLU A 300 20.10 -3.14 -14.99
C GLU A 300 19.70 -1.89 -14.20
N ALA A 301 20.19 -0.72 -14.60
CA ALA A 301 19.72 0.55 -14.07
C ALA A 301 18.24 0.76 -14.43
N LYS A 302 17.43 1.19 -13.48
CA LYS A 302 15.99 1.35 -13.65
C LYS A 302 15.56 2.77 -13.28
N GLY A 303 14.73 3.37 -14.14
CA GLY A 303 14.14 4.69 -13.87
C GLY A 303 13.25 4.68 -12.62
N ILE A 304 13.26 5.82 -11.95
CA ILE A 304 12.48 6.13 -10.76
C ILE A 304 11.70 7.42 -10.95
N ALA A 305 11.09 7.94 -9.90
CA ALA A 305 10.64 9.32 -9.86
C ALA A 305 11.11 9.99 -8.57
N VAL A 306 11.42 11.28 -8.64
CA VAL A 306 11.97 12.04 -7.51
C VAL A 306 11.32 13.42 -7.43
N GLY A 307 11.21 13.96 -6.22
CA GLY A 307 10.60 15.27 -6.00
C GLY A 307 10.47 15.62 -4.53
N VAL A 308 9.26 16.03 -4.16
CA VAL A 308 8.93 16.51 -2.81
C VAL A 308 7.65 15.86 -2.29
N ARG A 309 7.47 15.87 -0.99
CA ARG A 309 6.18 15.61 -0.38
C ARG A 309 5.39 16.92 -0.30
N LEU A 310 4.21 16.95 -0.88
CA LEU A 310 3.31 18.12 -0.86
C LEU A 310 2.18 17.83 0.11
N GLU A 311 2.01 18.71 1.08
CA GLU A 311 0.95 18.63 2.09
C GLU A 311 0.00 19.82 2.00
N HIS A 312 -1.30 19.52 2.03
CA HIS A 312 -2.39 20.49 2.06
C HIS A 312 -3.25 20.32 3.32
N PRO A 313 -4.00 21.34 3.75
CA PRO A 313 -5.14 21.14 4.63
C PRO A 313 -6.13 20.15 4.01
N SER A 314 -6.51 19.11 4.77
CA SER A 314 -7.40 18.06 4.26
C SER A 314 -8.75 18.61 3.82
N HIS A 315 -9.29 19.58 4.59
CA HIS A 315 -10.57 20.24 4.25
C HIS A 315 -10.54 20.92 2.88
N LEU A 316 -9.42 21.57 2.52
CA LEU A 316 -9.26 22.19 1.19
C LEU A 316 -9.33 21.14 0.06
N ILE A 317 -8.67 20.00 0.25
CA ILE A 317 -8.73 18.89 -0.73
C ILE A 317 -10.15 18.32 -0.81
N ASP A 318 -10.84 18.16 0.32
CA ASP A 318 -12.24 17.74 0.35
C ASP A 318 -13.15 18.74 -0.43
N GLN A 319 -12.95 20.05 -0.26
CA GLN A 319 -13.71 21.07 -0.99
C GLN A 319 -13.48 20.99 -2.51
N ILE A 320 -12.22 20.84 -2.91
CA ILE A 320 -11.82 20.74 -4.33
C ILE A 320 -12.41 19.48 -4.98
N GLN A 321 -12.22 18.33 -4.36
CA GLN A 321 -12.58 17.05 -4.96
C GLN A 321 -14.08 16.74 -4.90
N TYR A 322 -14.77 17.26 -3.89
CA TYR A 322 -16.22 17.09 -3.72
C TYR A 322 -17.04 18.29 -4.22
N HIS A 323 -16.39 19.30 -4.79
CA HIS A 323 -17.06 20.51 -5.32
C HIS A 323 -18.03 21.16 -4.31
N ASN A 324 -17.69 21.09 -3.03
CA ASN A 324 -18.54 21.51 -1.92
C ASN A 324 -17.76 22.35 -0.91
N LYS A 325 -18.22 23.59 -0.69
CA LYS A 325 -17.61 24.51 0.28
C LYS A 325 -17.54 23.96 1.71
N ASN A 326 -18.40 22.99 2.05
CA ASN A 326 -18.40 22.31 3.35
C ASN A 326 -17.51 21.04 3.38
N GLY A 327 -16.75 20.78 2.30
CA GLY A 327 -15.89 19.61 2.16
C GLY A 327 -16.68 18.30 2.08
N LYS A 328 -16.17 17.24 2.71
CA LYS A 328 -16.73 15.87 2.64
C LYS A 328 -18.05 15.67 3.43
N GLY A 329 -18.39 16.62 4.30
CA GLY A 329 -19.55 16.46 5.18
C GLY A 329 -19.40 15.29 6.16
N LYS A 330 -20.55 14.71 6.57
CA LYS A 330 -20.61 13.66 7.61
C LYS A 330 -20.30 12.24 7.08
N TYR A 331 -20.63 11.97 5.82
CA TYR A 331 -20.71 10.58 5.31
C TYR A 331 -19.62 10.21 4.32
N LEU A 332 -19.08 11.16 3.57
CA LEU A 332 -18.01 10.88 2.62
C LEU A 332 -16.67 10.65 3.33
N PRO A 333 -15.82 9.77 2.81
CA PRO A 333 -14.44 9.64 3.29
C PRO A 333 -13.64 10.90 2.95
N THR A 334 -12.46 11.04 3.55
CA THR A 334 -11.50 12.08 3.16
C THR A 334 -11.11 11.90 1.69
N ALA A 335 -11.13 13.01 0.94
CA ALA A 335 -10.98 12.96 -0.50
C ALA A 335 -9.58 12.55 -0.96
N GLU A 336 -9.55 11.77 -2.04
CA GLU A 336 -8.32 11.40 -2.75
C GLU A 336 -8.18 12.24 -4.02
N TYR A 337 -6.93 12.45 -4.47
CA TYR A 337 -6.65 12.99 -5.79
C TYR A 337 -5.55 12.20 -6.50
N SER A 338 -5.56 12.27 -7.82
CA SER A 338 -4.51 11.71 -8.66
C SER A 338 -4.27 12.66 -9.83
N PHE A 339 -3.10 13.28 -9.85
CA PHE A 339 -2.67 14.19 -10.91
C PHE A 339 -1.57 13.58 -11.74
N VAL A 340 -1.57 13.85 -13.02
CA VAL A 340 -0.52 13.49 -13.96
C VAL A 340 -0.46 14.53 -15.09
N THR A 341 0.74 14.90 -15.49
CA THR A 341 0.98 15.75 -16.65
C THR A 341 2.35 15.46 -17.25
N GLN A 342 2.61 16.01 -18.43
CA GLN A 342 3.93 16.07 -19.02
C GLN A 342 4.49 17.49 -18.84
N ALA A 343 5.74 17.57 -18.41
CA ALA A 343 6.47 18.83 -18.29
C ALA A 343 7.90 18.63 -18.82
N GLN A 344 8.28 19.41 -19.83
CA GLN A 344 9.58 19.35 -20.47
C GLN A 344 10.05 17.92 -20.81
N GLY A 345 9.16 17.12 -21.44
CA GLY A 345 9.45 15.78 -21.92
C GLY A 345 9.53 14.69 -20.85
N ARG A 346 9.09 14.95 -19.61
CA ARG A 346 9.03 13.96 -18.52
C ARG A 346 7.66 13.98 -17.84
N GLY A 347 7.23 12.81 -17.41
CA GLY A 347 6.02 12.65 -16.58
C GLY A 347 6.22 13.31 -15.22
N VAL A 348 5.23 14.09 -14.80
CA VAL A 348 5.12 14.64 -13.44
C VAL A 348 3.77 14.21 -12.86
N TYR A 349 3.78 13.64 -11.67
CA TYR A 349 2.55 13.05 -11.12
C TYR A 349 2.53 13.02 -9.60
N SER A 350 1.31 12.90 -9.07
CA SER A 350 1.10 12.61 -7.65
C SER A 350 1.39 11.13 -7.38
N PHE A 351 2.24 10.88 -6.39
CA PHE A 351 2.65 9.54 -5.98
C PHE A 351 2.21 9.29 -4.54
N CYS A 352 1.67 8.11 -4.28
CA CYS A 352 1.29 7.65 -2.95
C CYS A 352 0.56 8.72 -2.12
N MET A 353 -0.56 9.25 -2.66
CA MET A 353 -1.40 10.24 -1.96
C MET A 353 -1.97 9.61 -0.68
N CYS A 354 -1.81 10.28 0.46
CA CYS A 354 -2.24 9.88 1.80
C CYS A 354 -3.30 10.84 2.31
N PRO A 355 -4.60 10.56 2.05
CA PRO A 355 -5.70 11.41 2.51
C PRO A 355 -5.82 11.36 4.03
N GLY A 356 -6.07 12.50 4.67
CA GLY A 356 -6.20 12.57 6.12
C GLY A 356 -5.03 11.91 6.86
N GLY A 357 -3.80 12.18 6.42
CA GLY A 357 -2.58 11.48 6.86
C GLY A 357 -1.49 12.40 7.39
N PHE A 358 -0.28 11.89 7.45
CA PHE A 358 0.92 12.55 7.98
C PHE A 358 2.07 12.42 6.99
N VAL A 359 2.95 13.43 6.95
CA VAL A 359 4.27 13.30 6.36
C VAL A 359 5.23 12.75 7.42
N ILE A 360 6.05 11.77 7.03
CA ILE A 360 6.94 11.06 7.93
C ILE A 360 8.40 11.09 7.44
N PRO A 361 9.40 11.02 8.36
CA PRO A 361 10.79 10.83 8.02
C PRO A 361 11.03 9.37 7.61
N SER A 362 11.58 9.13 6.42
CA SER A 362 11.77 7.79 5.87
C SER A 362 13.23 7.50 5.49
N ALA A 363 14.17 8.20 6.12
CA ALA A 363 15.59 7.95 5.97
C ALA A 363 15.98 6.55 6.49
N THR A 364 17.01 5.95 5.88
CA THR A 364 17.59 4.66 6.30
C THR A 364 19.05 4.79 6.74
N GLY A 365 19.56 6.00 6.80
CA GLY A 365 20.91 6.30 7.26
C GLY A 365 20.99 7.67 7.93
N PRO A 366 22.05 7.94 8.69
CA PRO A 366 22.17 9.13 9.52
C PRO A 366 22.29 10.43 8.73
N GLU A 367 22.93 10.41 7.57
CA GLU A 367 23.21 11.61 6.75
C GLU A 367 22.24 11.72 5.56
N GLN A 368 20.98 11.37 5.78
CA GLN A 368 19.93 11.40 4.80
C GLN A 368 18.68 12.04 5.38
N THR A 369 17.95 12.82 4.57
CA THR A 369 16.59 13.25 4.86
C THR A 369 15.69 12.85 3.71
N VAL A 370 14.73 11.98 4.02
CA VAL A 370 13.76 11.44 3.08
C VAL A 370 12.37 11.58 3.67
N THR A 371 11.43 12.04 2.88
CA THR A 371 10.03 12.15 3.28
C THR A 371 9.15 11.11 2.60
N ASN A 372 8.17 10.63 3.32
CA ASN A 372 7.11 9.78 2.80
C ASN A 372 5.80 10.13 3.52
N GLY A 373 4.72 9.41 3.29
CA GLY A 373 3.42 9.63 3.91
C GLY A 373 2.79 8.36 4.44
N MET A 374 1.94 8.53 5.46
CA MET A 374 1.08 7.47 5.98
C MET A 374 -0.28 8.04 6.36
N SER A 375 -1.30 7.19 6.44
CA SER A 375 -2.63 7.56 6.96
C SER A 375 -3.15 6.50 7.93
N PRO A 376 -3.88 6.91 8.99
CA PRO A 376 -4.63 5.97 9.80
C PRO A 376 -5.83 5.42 9.02
N ALA A 377 -6.42 4.33 9.49
CA ALA A 377 -7.55 3.67 8.83
C ALA A 377 -8.76 4.60 8.62
N ASN A 378 -8.99 5.52 9.55
CA ASN A 378 -10.10 6.49 9.45
C ASN A 378 -9.77 7.71 8.57
N ARG A 379 -8.48 7.89 8.15
CA ARG A 379 -8.02 9.04 7.36
C ARG A 379 -8.53 10.38 7.90
N GLY A 380 -8.46 10.54 9.24
CA GLY A 380 -9.16 11.59 9.99
C GLY A 380 -8.29 12.76 10.43
N THR A 381 -7.05 12.90 9.94
CA THR A 381 -6.22 14.05 10.31
C THR A 381 -6.61 15.30 9.53
N GLN A 382 -6.10 16.45 9.97
CA GLN A 382 -6.36 17.72 9.31
C GLN A 382 -5.51 17.98 8.06
N TRP A 383 -4.63 17.03 7.67
CA TRP A 383 -3.76 17.14 6.50
C TRP A 383 -4.00 16.03 5.49
N SER A 384 -3.72 16.32 4.25
CA SER A 384 -3.65 15.36 3.16
C SER A 384 -2.36 15.60 2.38
N ASN A 385 -1.62 14.55 2.06
CA ASN A 385 -0.32 14.71 1.41
C ASN A 385 -0.09 13.71 0.28
N SER A 386 0.81 14.05 -0.65
CA SER A 386 1.30 13.12 -1.67
C SER A 386 2.74 13.46 -2.08
N GLY A 387 3.48 12.49 -2.54
CA GLY A 387 4.67 12.77 -3.34
C GLY A 387 4.27 13.49 -4.62
N MET A 388 4.96 14.57 -4.96
CA MET A 388 4.91 15.23 -6.25
C MET A 388 6.25 15.03 -6.93
N VAL A 389 6.26 14.14 -7.92
CA VAL A 389 7.50 13.55 -8.41
C VAL A 389 7.62 13.68 -9.93
N VAL A 390 8.87 13.82 -10.37
CA VAL A 390 9.29 13.90 -11.77
C VAL A 390 9.94 12.58 -12.14
N GLN A 391 9.53 12.01 -13.27
CA GLN A 391 10.16 10.81 -13.83
C GLN A 391 11.64 11.09 -14.12
N LEU A 392 12.51 10.22 -13.64
CA LEU A 392 13.97 10.22 -13.85
C LEU A 392 14.35 8.88 -14.45
N ASN A 393 14.88 8.90 -15.65
CA ASN A 393 15.32 7.71 -16.37
C ASN A 393 16.84 7.55 -16.28
N PRO A 394 17.40 6.36 -16.55
CA PRO A 394 18.85 6.16 -16.55
C PRO A 394 19.63 7.10 -17.48
N GLU A 395 19.05 7.48 -18.62
CA GLU A 395 19.65 8.42 -19.56
C GLU A 395 19.67 9.88 -19.10
N ASP A 396 18.94 10.22 -18.05
CA ASP A 396 18.93 11.57 -17.46
C ASP A 396 20.09 11.80 -16.47
N VAL A 397 20.81 10.73 -16.12
CA VAL A 397 21.96 10.78 -15.20
C VAL A 397 23.22 10.39 -15.94
N GLU A 398 24.24 11.25 -15.86
CA GLU A 398 25.50 11.06 -16.54
C GLU A 398 26.25 9.80 -16.09
N GLY A 399 26.99 9.20 -17.03
CA GLY A 399 27.78 7.98 -16.82
C GLY A 399 27.02 6.70 -17.16
N ASP A 400 27.75 5.60 -17.17
CA ASP A 400 27.28 4.23 -17.48
C ASP A 400 27.28 3.30 -16.27
N ASP A 401 27.61 3.83 -15.08
CA ASP A 401 27.54 3.08 -13.83
C ASP A 401 26.14 2.47 -13.63
N LEU A 402 26.13 1.17 -13.35
CA LEU A 402 24.90 0.42 -13.08
C LEU A 402 24.07 1.02 -11.93
N LEU A 403 24.72 1.54 -10.92
CA LEU A 403 24.10 2.11 -9.72
C LEU A 403 23.88 3.63 -9.79
N ARG A 404 24.09 4.28 -10.95
CA ARG A 404 24.02 5.75 -11.10
C ARG A 404 22.71 6.37 -10.61
N ILE A 405 21.58 5.68 -10.80
CA ILE A 405 20.26 6.14 -10.28
C ILE A 405 20.23 6.07 -8.76
N MET A 406 20.79 5.03 -8.16
CA MET A 406 20.91 4.91 -6.69
C MET A 406 21.81 6.02 -6.13
N HIS A 407 22.94 6.29 -6.79
CA HIS A 407 23.87 7.36 -6.39
C HIS A 407 23.20 8.74 -6.52
N TYR A 408 22.36 8.95 -7.55
CA TYR A 408 21.57 10.18 -7.68
C TYR A 408 20.58 10.35 -6.51
N GLN A 409 19.89 9.26 -6.10
CA GLN A 409 19.02 9.29 -4.92
C GLN A 409 19.81 9.66 -3.66
N GLU A 410 20.95 9.00 -3.43
CA GLU A 410 21.79 9.21 -2.24
C GLU A 410 22.28 10.65 -2.18
N LYS A 411 22.73 11.19 -3.30
CA LYS A 411 23.16 12.59 -3.40
C LYS A 411 22.01 13.55 -3.04
N LEU A 412 20.81 13.37 -3.60
CA LEU A 412 19.67 14.24 -3.32
C LEU A 412 19.21 14.14 -1.86
N GLU A 413 19.23 12.94 -1.27
CA GLU A 413 18.90 12.70 0.14
C GLU A 413 19.91 13.36 1.08
N HIS A 414 21.19 13.31 0.73
CA HIS A 414 22.28 13.97 1.47
C HIS A 414 22.22 15.50 1.33
N ASP A 415 22.03 16.03 0.12
CA ASP A 415 21.84 17.46 -0.11
C ASP A 415 20.63 17.99 0.69
N THR A 416 19.55 17.21 0.78
CA THR A 416 18.38 17.52 1.60
C THR A 416 18.72 17.57 3.09
N TRP A 417 19.53 16.62 3.58
CA TRP A 417 19.98 16.58 4.96
C TRP A 417 20.86 17.80 5.32
N LEU A 418 21.73 18.19 4.41
CA LEU A 418 22.54 19.42 4.58
C LEU A 418 21.64 20.66 4.74
N GLN A 419 20.61 20.78 3.92
CA GLN A 419 19.64 21.86 3.97
C GLN A 419 18.68 21.77 5.18
N GLY A 420 18.55 20.60 5.80
CA GLY A 420 17.80 20.30 7.01
C GLY A 420 18.59 20.45 8.31
N ASN A 421 19.63 21.31 8.35
CA ASN A 421 20.50 21.49 9.52
C ASN A 421 21.30 20.24 9.93
N ARG A 422 21.57 19.34 9.01
CA ARG A 422 22.24 18.05 9.24
C ARG A 422 21.52 17.20 10.29
N LYS A 423 20.18 17.22 10.24
CA LYS A 423 19.29 16.46 11.10
C LYS A 423 18.10 15.92 10.28
N GLN A 424 17.11 15.34 10.96
CA GLN A 424 15.87 14.91 10.33
C GLN A 424 14.84 16.05 10.17
N THR A 425 15.18 17.27 10.53
CA THR A 425 14.41 18.47 10.15
C THR A 425 14.41 18.61 8.64
N ALA A 426 13.25 18.72 8.02
CA ALA A 426 13.15 18.75 6.56
C ALA A 426 13.10 20.19 6.02
N PRO A 427 13.87 20.50 4.95
CA PRO A 427 13.75 21.76 4.24
C PRO A 427 12.41 21.83 3.52
N ALA A 428 11.72 22.97 3.63
CA ALA A 428 10.38 23.16 3.14
C ALA A 428 10.14 24.54 2.56
N GLN A 429 9.14 24.64 1.67
CA GLN A 429 8.75 25.90 1.01
C GLN A 429 7.24 25.90 0.75
N ARG A 430 6.59 27.07 0.80
CA ARG A 430 5.20 27.22 0.38
C ARG A 430 5.07 26.94 -1.13
N MET A 431 4.03 26.23 -1.54
CA MET A 431 3.85 25.78 -2.92
C MET A 431 3.81 26.94 -3.93
N ALA A 432 3.01 27.97 -3.67
CA ALA A 432 2.90 29.08 -4.61
C ALA A 432 4.16 29.97 -4.64
N ASP A 433 4.88 30.08 -3.52
CA ASP A 433 6.17 30.77 -3.49
C ASP A 433 7.21 30.03 -4.33
N PHE A 434 7.28 28.68 -4.20
CA PHE A 434 8.14 27.84 -5.03
C PHE A 434 7.85 28.03 -6.53
N VAL A 435 6.57 28.01 -6.92
CA VAL A 435 6.16 28.19 -8.34
C VAL A 435 6.56 29.54 -8.88
N ASN A 436 6.60 30.58 -8.04
CA ASN A 436 6.92 31.95 -8.41
C ASN A 436 8.38 32.35 -8.12
N ASN A 437 9.26 31.42 -7.75
CA ASN A 437 10.66 31.66 -7.36
C ASN A 437 10.79 32.69 -6.23
N ARG A 438 9.91 32.64 -5.24
CA ARG A 438 9.90 33.53 -4.07
C ARG A 438 10.37 32.78 -2.83
N LEU A 439 10.99 33.51 -1.91
CA LEU A 439 11.29 32.95 -0.58
C LEU A 439 10.01 32.85 0.25
N SER A 440 9.91 31.78 1.03
CA SER A 440 8.89 31.66 2.08
C SER A 440 9.53 32.09 3.40
N TYR A 441 9.06 33.20 3.96
CA TYR A 441 9.59 33.71 5.25
C TYR A 441 9.01 32.96 6.46
N ASP A 442 7.86 32.32 6.27
CA ASP A 442 7.18 31.46 7.23
C ASP A 442 6.60 30.24 6.53
N LEU A 443 6.23 29.22 7.30
CA LEU A 443 5.61 28.00 6.80
C LEU A 443 4.25 27.79 7.47
N PRO A 444 3.27 27.19 6.77
CA PRO A 444 2.03 26.78 7.40
C PRO A 444 2.28 25.65 8.41
N LYS A 445 1.34 25.40 9.32
CA LYS A 445 1.38 24.23 10.17
C LYS A 445 1.39 22.96 9.30
N ALA A 446 2.21 22.00 9.66
CA ALA A 446 2.40 20.75 8.93
C ALA A 446 2.43 19.56 9.88
N SER A 447 2.27 18.37 9.32
CA SER A 447 2.24 17.12 10.09
C SER A 447 3.63 16.52 10.35
N TYR A 448 4.69 17.01 9.71
CA TYR A 448 6.03 16.45 9.81
C TYR A 448 6.63 16.67 11.19
N ALA A 449 6.66 15.62 11.99
CA ALA A 449 6.96 15.69 13.42
C ALA A 449 8.42 16.10 13.76
N PRO A 450 9.49 15.75 13.00
CA PRO A 450 10.83 16.21 13.29
C PRO A 450 11.03 17.73 13.08
N GLY A 451 10.05 18.43 12.50
CA GLY A 451 10.08 19.86 12.25
C GLY A 451 10.53 20.25 10.84
N LEU A 452 10.16 21.45 10.45
CA LEU A 452 10.47 22.02 9.15
C LEU A 452 11.39 23.23 9.29
N ILE A 453 12.23 23.44 8.30
CA ILE A 453 13.01 24.67 8.12
C ILE A 453 12.66 25.30 6.77
N SER A 454 12.36 26.63 6.79
CA SER A 454 12.15 27.34 5.53
C SER A 454 13.43 27.36 4.70
N SER A 455 13.32 26.88 3.46
CA SER A 455 14.46 26.71 2.56
C SER A 455 14.00 26.96 1.11
N PRO A 456 14.81 27.66 0.29
CA PRO A 456 14.45 27.96 -1.09
C PRO A 456 14.63 26.72 -1.99
N LEU A 457 13.70 25.77 -1.94
CA LEU A 457 13.76 24.53 -2.72
C LEU A 457 13.95 24.79 -4.23
N HIS A 458 13.33 25.85 -4.75
CA HIS A 458 13.47 26.26 -6.16
C HIS A 458 14.89 26.64 -6.56
N PHE A 459 15.75 26.93 -5.60
CA PHE A 459 17.14 27.37 -5.83
C PHE A 459 18.15 26.23 -5.75
N TRP A 460 18.10 25.40 -4.69
CA TRP A 460 19.12 24.39 -4.47
C TRP A 460 18.79 22.99 -5.02
N MET A 461 17.50 22.64 -5.13
CA MET A 461 17.15 21.38 -5.75
C MET A 461 17.53 21.36 -7.23
N PRO A 462 17.86 20.19 -7.81
CA PRO A 462 18.22 20.09 -9.22
C PRO A 462 17.21 20.76 -10.14
N SER A 463 17.70 21.60 -11.07
CA SER A 463 16.84 22.34 -12.02
C SER A 463 15.98 21.42 -12.89
N PHE A 464 16.44 20.19 -13.13
CA PHE A 464 15.68 19.12 -13.77
C PHE A 464 14.36 18.84 -13.03
N ILE A 465 14.35 18.85 -11.71
CA ILE A 465 13.18 18.61 -10.86
C ILE A 465 12.35 19.90 -10.74
N THR A 466 12.98 21.02 -10.35
CA THR A 466 12.28 22.25 -9.98
C THR A 466 11.48 22.85 -11.12
N LYS A 467 12.04 22.97 -12.32
CA LYS A 467 11.36 23.54 -13.50
C LYS A 467 10.13 22.71 -13.89
N ARG A 468 10.23 21.39 -13.83
CA ARG A 468 9.14 20.47 -14.16
C ARG A 468 8.04 20.49 -13.13
N LEU A 469 8.37 20.55 -11.84
CA LEU A 469 7.37 20.69 -10.77
C LEU A 469 6.64 22.05 -10.88
N GLN A 470 7.37 23.16 -11.16
CA GLN A 470 6.76 24.48 -11.32
C GLN A 470 5.73 24.52 -12.47
N GLU A 471 6.07 23.90 -13.61
CA GLU A 471 5.17 23.80 -14.76
C GLU A 471 3.97 22.91 -14.44
N ALA A 472 4.20 21.75 -13.83
CA ALA A 472 3.17 20.82 -13.45
C ALA A 472 2.19 21.41 -12.43
N PHE A 473 2.66 22.12 -11.42
CA PHE A 473 1.79 22.76 -10.42
C PHE A 473 0.88 23.83 -11.02
N LYS A 474 1.36 24.59 -12.01
CA LYS A 474 0.50 25.49 -12.78
C LYS A 474 -0.62 24.75 -13.52
N THR A 475 -0.27 23.60 -14.10
CA THR A 475 -1.24 22.74 -14.80
C THR A 475 -2.26 22.14 -13.82
N PHE A 476 -1.80 21.61 -12.69
CA PHE A 476 -2.68 21.03 -11.66
C PHE A 476 -3.58 22.10 -11.02
N GLY A 477 -3.08 23.32 -10.81
CA GLY A 477 -3.89 24.44 -10.35
C GLY A 477 -5.01 24.85 -11.30
N LYS A 478 -4.83 24.66 -12.63
CA LYS A 478 -5.89 24.85 -13.62
C LYS A 478 -6.90 23.70 -13.65
N GLN A 479 -6.43 22.44 -13.44
CA GLN A 479 -7.29 21.25 -13.38
C GLN A 479 -8.13 21.21 -12.11
N ALA A 480 -7.56 21.68 -10.99
CA ALA A 480 -8.17 21.66 -9.66
C ALA A 480 -8.03 23.05 -9.03
N HIS A 481 -9.03 23.88 -9.26
CA HIS A 481 -9.01 25.28 -8.79
C HIS A 481 -8.86 25.34 -7.26
N GLY A 482 -7.88 26.12 -6.77
CA GLY A 482 -7.52 26.21 -5.35
C GLY A 482 -6.40 25.27 -4.92
N PHE A 483 -5.98 24.29 -5.74
CA PHE A 483 -4.90 23.36 -5.41
C PHE A 483 -3.54 24.07 -5.31
N LEU A 484 -3.23 24.99 -6.24
CA LEU A 484 -2.04 25.82 -6.19
C LEU A 484 -2.26 26.98 -5.20
N THR A 485 -1.71 26.82 -4.00
CA THR A 485 -1.93 27.75 -2.87
C THR A 485 -0.71 27.86 -1.97
N ASN A 486 -0.62 28.92 -1.17
CA ASN A 486 0.35 29.07 -0.08
C ASN A 486 -0.10 28.43 1.25
N GLU A 487 -1.29 27.84 1.31
CA GLU A 487 -1.68 26.96 2.40
C GLU A 487 -1.03 25.57 2.29
N ALA A 488 -0.51 25.23 1.12
CA ALA A 488 0.22 24.01 0.88
C ALA A 488 1.72 24.19 1.12
N VAL A 489 2.35 23.17 1.73
CA VAL A 489 3.78 23.12 1.98
C VAL A 489 4.44 21.97 1.22
N MET A 490 5.55 22.28 0.56
CA MET A 490 6.44 21.32 -0.07
C MET A 490 7.54 20.95 0.91
N ILE A 491 7.77 19.68 1.14
CA ILE A 491 8.75 19.13 2.09
C ILE A 491 9.70 18.23 1.31
N ALA A 492 10.98 18.55 1.29
CA ALA A 492 11.98 17.77 0.55
C ALA A 492 12.56 16.65 1.43
N SER A 493 12.98 15.55 0.84
CA SER A 493 12.80 15.10 -0.55
C SER A 493 12.05 13.77 -0.60
N GLU A 494 11.23 13.57 -1.61
CA GLU A 494 10.62 12.28 -1.95
C GLU A 494 11.47 11.61 -3.03
N THR A 495 12.19 10.54 -2.70
CA THR A 495 13.16 9.90 -3.60
C THR A 495 12.91 8.41 -3.78
N ARG A 496 12.15 7.79 -2.87
CA ARG A 496 12.01 6.33 -2.78
C ARG A 496 10.69 5.84 -3.36
N THR A 497 10.44 6.20 -4.62
CA THR A 497 9.19 5.83 -5.31
C THR A 497 9.25 4.43 -5.92
N SER A 498 10.46 3.90 -6.19
CA SER A 498 10.68 2.63 -6.86
C SER A 498 12.13 2.19 -6.69
N SER A 499 12.44 0.92 -6.99
CA SER A 499 13.81 0.43 -7.05
C SER A 499 14.63 1.18 -8.12
N PRO A 500 15.87 1.61 -7.82
CA PRO A 500 16.77 2.25 -8.79
C PRO A 500 17.43 1.24 -9.75
N VAL A 501 17.26 -0.05 -9.50
CA VAL A 501 17.79 -1.15 -10.32
C VAL A 501 16.71 -2.19 -10.56
N ARG A 502 16.94 -3.04 -11.56
CA ARG A 502 16.21 -4.30 -11.74
C ARG A 502 17.19 -5.45 -11.70
N ILE A 503 16.96 -6.42 -10.80
CA ILE A 503 17.71 -7.67 -10.76
C ILE A 503 17.14 -8.57 -11.84
N LEU A 504 17.96 -9.00 -12.80
CA LEU A 504 17.46 -9.71 -13.98
C LEU A 504 16.99 -11.12 -13.64
N ARG A 505 15.77 -11.47 -14.10
CA ARG A 505 15.20 -12.79 -13.92
C ARG A 505 14.47 -13.27 -15.18
N ASN A 506 14.40 -14.56 -15.37
CA ASN A 506 13.62 -15.19 -16.40
C ASN A 506 12.11 -14.92 -16.16
N ARG A 507 11.34 -14.75 -17.21
CA ARG A 507 9.91 -14.43 -17.12
C ARG A 507 9.02 -15.64 -16.79
N GLU A 508 9.48 -16.83 -17.12
CA GLU A 508 8.73 -18.08 -16.96
C GLU A 508 8.93 -18.68 -15.58
N ASN A 509 10.17 -18.95 -15.20
CA ASN A 509 10.51 -19.59 -13.91
C ASN A 509 10.90 -18.61 -12.80
N LEU A 510 10.95 -17.32 -13.07
CA LEU A 510 11.28 -16.22 -12.14
C LEU A 510 12.66 -16.37 -11.46
N MET A 511 13.49 -17.33 -11.83
CA MET A 511 14.87 -17.44 -11.38
C MET A 511 15.72 -16.34 -12.02
N HIS A 512 16.79 -15.97 -11.34
CA HIS A 512 17.84 -15.12 -11.90
C HIS A 512 18.38 -15.72 -13.21
N ILE A 513 18.72 -14.88 -14.18
CA ILE A 513 19.05 -15.34 -15.55
C ILE A 513 20.26 -16.27 -15.63
N ARG A 514 21.16 -16.23 -14.66
CA ARG A 514 22.38 -17.06 -14.57
C ARG A 514 22.41 -17.96 -13.32
N LEU A 515 21.87 -17.49 -12.20
CA LEU A 515 21.97 -18.19 -10.93
C LEU A 515 20.71 -19.02 -10.68
N GLU A 516 20.84 -20.34 -10.71
CA GLU A 516 19.76 -21.26 -10.33
C GLU A 516 19.47 -21.18 -8.83
N GLY A 517 18.20 -21.34 -8.44
CA GLY A 517 17.80 -21.30 -7.03
C GLY A 517 17.72 -19.91 -6.41
N LEU A 518 17.98 -18.82 -7.20
CA LEU A 518 17.77 -17.45 -6.78
C LEU A 518 16.52 -16.87 -7.47
N PHE A 519 15.56 -16.39 -6.66
CA PHE A 519 14.30 -15.79 -7.11
C PHE A 519 14.25 -14.31 -6.71
N PRO A 520 14.70 -13.37 -7.58
CA PRO A 520 14.56 -11.93 -7.33
C PRO A 520 13.08 -11.56 -7.25
N CYS A 521 12.64 -11.00 -6.13
CA CYS A 521 11.23 -10.85 -5.79
C CYS A 521 10.83 -9.41 -5.50
N ALA A 522 9.64 -9.06 -5.95
CA ALA A 522 8.86 -7.89 -5.59
C ALA A 522 9.54 -6.55 -5.93
N GLU A 523 9.36 -5.56 -5.06
CA GLU A 523 9.73 -4.18 -5.31
C GLU A 523 11.25 -3.97 -5.31
N GLY A 524 11.97 -4.67 -4.42
CA GLY A 524 13.44 -4.62 -4.38
C GLY A 524 14.09 -5.13 -5.65
N ALA A 525 13.52 -6.17 -6.26
CA ALA A 525 13.98 -6.69 -7.54
C ALA A 525 13.51 -5.88 -8.77
N GLY A 526 12.68 -4.84 -8.57
CA GLY A 526 12.19 -3.96 -9.64
C GLY A 526 10.94 -4.46 -10.38
N TYR A 527 10.19 -5.43 -9.82
CA TYR A 527 9.02 -6.05 -10.48
C TYR A 527 7.67 -5.70 -9.86
N ALA A 528 7.63 -5.05 -8.70
CA ALA A 528 6.41 -4.58 -8.06
C ALA A 528 6.47 -3.09 -7.74
N GLY A 529 5.37 -2.50 -7.30
CA GLY A 529 5.30 -1.10 -6.94
C GLY A 529 4.17 -0.84 -5.93
N GLY A 530 4.00 -1.72 -4.94
CA GLY A 530 3.03 -1.58 -3.86
C GLY A 530 2.66 -2.92 -3.24
N ILE A 531 1.92 -2.90 -2.12
CA ILE A 531 1.64 -4.05 -1.25
C ILE A 531 1.06 -5.24 -2.02
N VAL A 532 -0.03 -5.04 -2.76
CA VAL A 532 -0.71 -6.14 -3.48
C VAL A 532 0.16 -6.72 -4.59
N SER A 533 0.80 -5.86 -5.38
CA SER A 533 1.66 -6.34 -6.46
C SER A 533 2.92 -7.05 -5.95
N ALA A 534 3.43 -6.64 -4.79
CA ALA A 534 4.54 -7.33 -4.11
C ALA A 534 4.09 -8.68 -3.56
N GLY A 535 2.90 -8.75 -2.95
CA GLY A 535 2.33 -10.00 -2.48
C GLY A 535 2.09 -11.02 -3.60
N ILE A 536 1.51 -10.58 -4.72
CA ILE A 536 1.31 -11.43 -5.90
C ILE A 536 2.65 -11.96 -6.44
N ASP A 537 3.67 -11.11 -6.53
CA ASP A 537 4.99 -11.52 -7.01
C ASP A 537 5.68 -12.48 -6.02
N GLY A 538 5.48 -12.28 -4.72
CA GLY A 538 5.92 -13.19 -3.67
C GLY A 538 5.31 -14.59 -3.80
N GLU A 539 3.98 -14.69 -3.95
CA GLU A 539 3.31 -15.98 -4.19
C GLU A 539 3.84 -16.68 -5.44
N ARG A 540 4.03 -15.94 -6.55
CA ARG A 540 4.58 -16.50 -7.79
C ARG A 540 6.03 -16.99 -7.62
N CYS A 541 6.89 -16.26 -6.89
CA CYS A 541 8.24 -16.70 -6.60
C CYS A 541 8.23 -17.98 -5.75
N ALA A 542 7.30 -18.11 -4.80
CA ALA A 542 7.13 -19.32 -4.00
C ALA A 542 6.68 -20.52 -4.85
N GLU A 543 5.75 -20.34 -5.79
CA GLU A 543 5.34 -21.37 -6.75
C GLU A 543 6.51 -21.84 -7.61
N MET A 544 7.35 -20.91 -8.09
CA MET A 544 8.51 -21.27 -8.88
C MET A 544 9.63 -21.93 -8.06
N ALA A 545 9.80 -21.54 -6.79
CA ALA A 545 10.72 -22.20 -5.88
C ALA A 545 10.26 -23.62 -5.55
N SER A 546 8.96 -23.87 -5.40
CA SER A 546 8.40 -25.22 -5.27
C SER A 546 8.68 -26.08 -6.50
N ALA A 547 8.37 -25.55 -7.69
CA ALA A 547 8.64 -26.27 -8.93
C ALA A 547 10.14 -26.57 -9.15
N TYR A 548 11.03 -25.69 -8.70
CA TYR A 548 12.47 -25.93 -8.73
C TYR A 548 12.88 -27.08 -7.80
N LEU A 549 12.35 -27.12 -6.57
CA LEU A 549 12.65 -28.19 -5.62
C LEU A 549 12.13 -29.57 -6.06
N GLU A 550 11.06 -29.62 -6.86
CA GLU A 550 10.54 -30.88 -7.42
C GLU A 550 11.42 -31.45 -8.55
N GLN A 551 12.34 -30.65 -9.11
CA GLN A 551 13.22 -31.03 -10.21
C GLN A 551 14.60 -31.53 -9.75
N ILE A 552 14.97 -31.28 -8.51
CA ILE A 552 16.26 -31.64 -7.90
C ILE A 552 16.10 -32.74 -6.84
#